data_4d38477ca30a265e5d856f2a269e441b
#
_entry.id   4d38477ca30a265e5d856f2a269e441b
#
_cell.length_a   1.000
_cell.length_b   1.000
_cell.length_c   1.000
_cell.angle_alpha   90.00
_cell.angle_beta   90.00
_cell.angle_gamma   90.00
#
_symmetry.space_group_name_H-M   'P 1'
#
loop_
_entity.id
_entity.type
_entity.pdbx_description
1 polymer ?
#
loop_
_entity_poly.entity_id
_entity_poly.type
_entity_poly.pdbx_seq_one_letter_code
_entity_poly.pdbx_strand_id
1 'polypeptide(L)'
;MPMVDVVLDCIVVCGYAAGMSNRYPGGKSGAGVFQRIISQMPPHECYVEPFLGGGSVMRHKRPARLNRGIDLDDVVVRRAADLVTSGDWISSAAGAGHFDFECADGIDWLKSWPPGRGDLVYCDPPYELSTRRSQRRMYRYELDADRLGVLLDVLLGLSAMVMVSGYPGGQCEYRLRGWRSIWYDVTTHQGPRREVLWCNFPSPVELHDYRYLGRGFRERERIRRKEARWVARLSAMTVLERRAVESALLEVRDRERTSQEAQG
;
A
#
# COMPACT_ATOMS: atom_id res chain seq x y z
N MET A 1 -21.12 -22.72 -24.56
CA MET A 1 -21.69 -22.99 -23.23
C MET A 1 -21.18 -21.90 -22.32
N PRO A 2 -22.03 -21.03 -21.76
CA PRO A 2 -21.63 -19.94 -20.88
C PRO A 2 -21.34 -20.44 -19.47
N MET A 3 -20.22 -20.03 -18.89
CA MET A 3 -19.96 -20.16 -17.45
C MET A 3 -20.85 -19.18 -16.71
N VAL A 4 -21.71 -19.72 -15.90
CA VAL A 4 -22.73 -19.04 -15.11
C VAL A 4 -22.13 -18.48 -13.85
N ASP A 5 -22.47 -17.22 -13.56
CA ASP A 5 -22.35 -16.52 -12.31
C ASP A 5 -22.75 -17.36 -11.09
N VAL A 6 -21.84 -17.44 -10.12
CA VAL A 6 -22.18 -17.81 -8.75
C VAL A 6 -21.40 -16.89 -7.81
N VAL A 7 -21.87 -15.66 -7.63
CA VAL A 7 -21.60 -14.87 -6.41
C VAL A 7 -22.71 -13.83 -6.24
N LEU A 8 -23.84 -14.30 -5.70
CA LEU A 8 -24.86 -13.38 -5.16
C LEU A 8 -25.83 -14.21 -4.30
N ASP A 9 -25.37 -14.61 -3.12
CA ASP A 9 -26.30 -14.97 -2.03
C ASP A 9 -25.56 -14.90 -0.69
N CYS A 10 -25.52 -13.72 -0.12
CA CYS A 10 -25.44 -13.46 1.33
C CYS A 10 -25.61 -11.96 1.63
N ILE A 11 -26.76 -11.40 1.27
CA ILE A 11 -27.16 -10.09 1.82
C ILE A 11 -28.15 -10.38 2.94
N VAL A 12 -27.65 -10.43 4.17
CA VAL A 12 -28.48 -10.24 5.35
C VAL A 12 -28.27 -8.82 5.84
N VAL A 13 -29.29 -8.01 5.63
CA VAL A 13 -29.37 -6.63 6.15
C VAL A 13 -29.46 -6.68 7.66
N CYS A 14 -28.41 -6.24 8.36
CA CYS A 14 -28.46 -5.95 9.78
C CYS A 14 -28.09 -4.47 9.97
N GLY A 15 -29.08 -3.69 10.45
CA GLY A 15 -28.97 -2.27 10.68
C GLY A 15 -27.84 -1.94 11.65
N TYR A 16 -26.96 -1.05 11.25
CA TYR A 16 -25.86 -0.55 12.07
C TYR A 16 -26.20 0.81 12.65
N ALA A 17 -26.16 0.87 14.01
CA ALA A 17 -26.21 2.10 14.78
C ALA A 17 -24.97 2.96 14.49
N ALA A 18 -25.16 4.18 14.04
CA ALA A 18 -24.16 5.23 13.96
C ALA A 18 -23.61 5.55 15.35
N GLY A 19 -22.33 5.25 15.64
CA GLY A 19 -21.75 5.64 16.93
C GLY A 19 -20.42 5.03 17.35
N MET A 20 -19.67 4.32 16.48
CA MET A 20 -18.33 3.83 16.87
C MET A 20 -17.24 4.57 16.11
N SER A 21 -16.22 5.06 16.85
CA SER A 21 -15.10 5.82 16.33
C SER A 21 -14.45 5.11 15.13
N ASN A 22 -14.30 5.88 14.05
CA ASN A 22 -13.90 5.44 12.71
C ASN A 22 -12.40 5.04 12.59
N ARG A 23 -11.73 4.64 13.69
CA ARG A 23 -10.29 4.36 13.72
C ARG A 23 -10.01 2.89 14.03
N TYR A 24 -9.57 2.17 13.00
CA TYR A 24 -9.02 0.83 13.18
C TYR A 24 -7.71 0.93 13.99
N PRO A 25 -7.48 0.08 15.02
CA PRO A 25 -6.21 0.04 15.76
C PRO A 25 -5.03 -0.19 14.82
N GLY A 26 -3.95 0.59 14.96
CA GLY A 26 -2.78 0.45 14.08
C GLY A 26 -2.94 1.02 12.67
N GLY A 27 -4.08 1.63 12.34
CA GLY A 27 -4.34 2.17 11.00
C GLY A 27 -3.32 3.23 10.56
N LYS A 28 -2.85 3.15 9.32
CA LYS A 28 -1.83 4.03 8.72
C LYS A 28 -2.35 5.41 8.30
N SER A 29 -3.52 5.84 8.78
CA SER A 29 -4.12 7.16 8.48
C SER A 29 -3.47 8.33 9.21
N GLY A 30 -2.53 8.07 10.12
CA GLY A 30 -1.76 9.10 10.81
C GLY A 30 -0.97 10.02 9.86
N ALA A 31 -0.68 11.24 10.31
CA ALA A 31 -0.07 12.29 9.51
C ALA A 31 1.23 11.83 8.82
N GLY A 32 1.18 11.64 7.52
CA GLY A 32 2.33 11.32 6.68
C GLY A 32 2.70 9.85 6.56
N VAL A 33 2.00 8.92 7.24
CA VAL A 33 2.36 7.49 7.27
C VAL A 33 2.07 6.82 5.93
N PHE A 34 0.82 6.81 5.48
CA PHE A 34 0.50 6.20 4.17
C PHE A 34 1.23 6.88 3.01
N GLN A 35 1.43 8.21 3.10
CA GLN A 35 2.19 8.94 2.08
C GLN A 35 3.64 8.42 1.97
N ARG A 36 4.25 8.12 3.11
CA ARG A 36 5.59 7.56 3.16
C ARG A 36 5.65 6.17 2.54
N ILE A 37 4.67 5.33 2.83
CA ILE A 37 4.57 3.97 2.31
C ILE A 37 4.33 4.01 0.79
N ILE A 38 3.32 4.77 0.33
CA ILE A 38 2.96 4.86 -1.10
C ILE A 38 4.11 5.43 -1.93
N SER A 39 4.88 6.39 -1.40
CA SER A 39 6.03 6.97 -2.10
C SER A 39 7.22 6.00 -2.28
N GLN A 40 7.11 4.77 -1.80
CA GLN A 40 8.11 3.70 -1.99
C GLN A 40 7.65 2.63 -2.97
N MET A 41 6.42 2.72 -3.50
CA MET A 41 5.85 1.70 -4.38
C MET A 41 6.29 1.89 -5.83
N PRO A 42 6.99 0.92 -6.44
CA PRO A 42 7.23 0.90 -7.88
C PRO A 42 5.92 0.65 -8.66
N PRO A 43 5.87 0.85 -9.98
CA PRO A 43 4.75 0.45 -10.82
C PRO A 43 4.40 -1.03 -10.60
N HIS A 44 3.09 -1.33 -10.49
CA HIS A 44 2.59 -2.69 -10.27
C HIS A 44 1.20 -2.86 -10.89
N GLU A 45 0.90 -4.09 -11.32
CA GLU A 45 -0.38 -4.46 -11.94
C GLU A 45 -1.39 -5.01 -10.95
N CYS A 46 -0.93 -5.80 -9.98
CA CYS A 46 -1.72 -6.31 -8.87
C CYS A 46 -1.15 -5.77 -7.55
N TYR A 47 -2.03 -5.34 -6.68
CA TYR A 47 -1.73 -4.88 -5.33
C TYR A 47 -2.48 -5.70 -4.29
N VAL A 48 -1.78 -6.21 -3.28
CA VAL A 48 -2.33 -7.08 -2.25
C VAL A 48 -2.04 -6.56 -0.85
N GLU A 49 -3.07 -6.46 -0.01
CA GLU A 49 -2.95 -6.27 1.45
C GLU A 49 -3.51 -7.52 2.16
N PRO A 50 -2.65 -8.46 2.62
CA PRO A 50 -3.09 -9.70 3.28
C PRO A 50 -3.54 -9.50 4.74
N PHE A 51 -3.41 -8.28 5.26
CA PHE A 51 -3.92 -7.81 6.55
C PHE A 51 -4.50 -6.41 6.32
N LEU A 52 -5.72 -6.36 5.75
CA LEU A 52 -6.32 -5.13 5.24
C LEU A 52 -6.57 -4.10 6.35
N GLY A 53 -7.10 -4.52 7.50
CA GLY A 53 -7.44 -3.63 8.60
C GLY A 53 -8.29 -2.44 8.14
N GLY A 54 -7.84 -1.23 8.43
CA GLY A 54 -8.53 -0.01 7.96
C GLY A 54 -8.34 0.31 6.48
N GLY A 55 -7.53 -0.44 5.74
CA GLY A 55 -7.25 -0.26 4.31
C GLY A 55 -6.65 1.10 3.95
N SER A 56 -5.98 1.76 4.91
CA SER A 56 -5.53 3.15 4.72
C SER A 56 -4.58 3.33 3.53
N VAL A 57 -3.70 2.38 3.28
CA VAL A 57 -2.74 2.47 2.18
C VAL A 57 -3.46 2.22 0.85
N MET A 58 -4.25 1.17 0.74
CA MET A 58 -5.04 0.84 -0.45
C MET A 58 -5.98 1.98 -0.85
N ARG A 59 -6.65 2.61 0.13
CA ARG A 59 -7.59 3.71 -0.10
C ARG A 59 -6.95 4.98 -0.67
N HIS A 60 -5.71 5.28 -0.28
CA HIS A 60 -5.06 6.54 -0.63
C HIS A 60 -4.13 6.40 -1.84
N LYS A 61 -3.64 5.21 -2.14
CA LYS A 61 -2.79 5.02 -3.31
C LYS A 61 -3.60 5.09 -4.62
N ARG A 62 -2.94 5.40 -5.73
CA ARG A 62 -3.51 5.19 -7.06
C ARG A 62 -3.87 3.70 -7.20
N PRO A 63 -5.09 3.34 -7.63
CA PRO A 63 -5.44 1.94 -7.85
C PRO A 63 -4.48 1.27 -8.84
N ALA A 64 -4.13 0.02 -8.56
CA ALA A 64 -3.57 -0.90 -9.55
C ALA A 64 -4.70 -1.45 -10.43
N ARG A 65 -4.39 -2.15 -11.51
CA ARG A 65 -5.41 -2.83 -12.31
C ARG A 65 -6.25 -3.78 -11.46
N LEU A 66 -5.60 -4.51 -10.54
CA LEU A 66 -6.24 -5.39 -9.57
C LEU A 66 -5.77 -5.03 -8.15
N ASN A 67 -6.71 -4.84 -7.21
CA ASN A 67 -6.41 -4.54 -5.81
C ASN A 67 -7.13 -5.57 -4.95
N ARG A 68 -6.39 -6.32 -4.14
CA ARG A 68 -6.91 -7.38 -3.29
C ARG A 68 -6.68 -7.08 -1.83
N GLY A 69 -7.75 -7.04 -1.05
CA GLY A 69 -7.72 -6.87 0.40
C GLY A 69 -8.19 -8.12 1.09
N ILE A 70 -7.34 -8.71 1.93
CA ILE A 70 -7.66 -9.91 2.70
C ILE A 70 -7.63 -9.55 4.18
N ASP A 71 -8.61 -10.01 4.92
CA ASP A 71 -8.61 -9.88 6.38
C ASP A 71 -9.37 -11.07 6.99
N LEU A 72 -8.96 -11.48 8.17
CA LEU A 72 -9.63 -12.51 8.94
C LEU A 72 -10.93 -12.01 9.60
N ASP A 73 -11.07 -10.69 9.75
CA ASP A 73 -12.24 -10.03 10.30
C ASP A 73 -13.25 -9.72 9.20
N ASP A 74 -14.36 -10.45 9.17
CA ASP A 74 -15.46 -10.28 8.23
C ASP A 74 -16.10 -8.88 8.26
N VAL A 75 -16.03 -8.19 9.42
CA VAL A 75 -16.51 -6.81 9.56
C VAL A 75 -15.63 -5.84 8.77
N VAL A 76 -14.31 -6.07 8.78
CA VAL A 76 -13.34 -5.29 7.99
C VAL A 76 -13.62 -5.46 6.51
N VAL A 77 -13.78 -6.69 6.06
CA VAL A 77 -14.00 -7.04 4.64
C VAL A 77 -15.31 -6.44 4.12
N ARG A 78 -16.42 -6.64 4.84
CA ARG A 78 -17.72 -6.07 4.45
C ARG A 78 -17.67 -4.55 4.37
N ARG A 79 -17.07 -3.90 5.38
CA ARG A 79 -16.92 -2.45 5.38
C ARG A 79 -16.11 -1.94 4.18
N ALA A 80 -15.04 -2.64 3.80
CA ALA A 80 -14.24 -2.27 2.64
C ALA A 80 -15.07 -2.36 1.35
N ALA A 81 -15.83 -3.43 1.16
CA ALA A 81 -16.72 -3.63 0.03
C ALA A 81 -17.82 -2.55 -0.04
N ASP A 82 -18.46 -2.23 1.08
CA ASP A 82 -19.49 -1.19 1.18
C ASP A 82 -18.93 0.18 0.78
N LEU A 83 -17.74 0.53 1.26
CA LEU A 83 -17.09 1.80 0.93
C LEU A 83 -16.71 1.90 -0.56
N VAL A 84 -16.33 0.80 -1.21
CA VAL A 84 -16.10 0.77 -2.65
C VAL A 84 -17.41 0.95 -3.40
N THR A 85 -18.46 0.26 -3.00
CA THR A 85 -19.78 0.33 -3.63
C THR A 85 -20.41 1.71 -3.50
N SER A 86 -20.25 2.39 -2.34
CA SER A 86 -20.75 3.75 -2.13
C SER A 86 -19.90 4.83 -2.82
N GLY A 87 -18.73 4.49 -3.32
CA GLY A 87 -17.77 5.46 -3.89
C GLY A 87 -16.92 6.19 -2.85
N ASP A 88 -17.08 5.88 -1.56
CA ASP A 88 -16.35 6.54 -0.45
C ASP A 88 -14.95 5.95 -0.24
N TRP A 89 -14.67 4.80 -0.86
CA TRP A 89 -13.35 4.16 -0.78
C TRP A 89 -12.30 4.87 -1.59
N ILE A 90 -12.66 5.30 -2.78
CA ILE A 90 -11.73 5.83 -3.78
C ILE A 90 -11.61 7.34 -3.59
N SER A 91 -10.45 7.82 -3.18
CA SER A 91 -10.13 9.22 -3.36
C SER A 91 -10.21 9.53 -4.86
N SER A 92 -10.84 10.62 -5.26
CA SER A 92 -11.18 11.11 -6.59
C SER A 92 -10.04 11.21 -7.63
N ALA A 93 -8.90 10.58 -7.38
CA ALA A 93 -7.74 10.61 -8.24
C ALA A 93 -7.67 9.36 -9.13
N ALA A 94 -8.33 9.46 -10.27
CA ALA A 94 -7.95 8.86 -11.54
C ALA A 94 -7.42 7.41 -11.51
N GLY A 95 -8.26 6.44 -11.69
CA GLY A 95 -7.89 5.09 -12.08
C GLY A 95 -9.04 4.12 -11.88
N ALA A 96 -9.54 3.53 -12.95
CA ALA A 96 -10.44 2.41 -12.88
C ALA A 96 -9.62 1.16 -12.50
N GLY A 97 -9.55 0.85 -11.20
CA GLY A 97 -9.01 -0.43 -10.71
C GLY A 97 -10.13 -1.35 -10.27
N HIS A 98 -9.92 -2.64 -10.40
CA HIS A 98 -10.79 -3.64 -9.80
C HIS A 98 -10.40 -3.86 -8.34
N PHE A 99 -11.39 -3.91 -7.44
CA PHE A 99 -11.19 -4.19 -6.02
C PHE A 99 -11.89 -5.51 -5.67
N ASP A 100 -11.16 -6.37 -4.99
CA ASP A 100 -11.58 -7.68 -4.54
C ASP A 100 -11.25 -7.82 -3.05
N PHE A 101 -12.25 -8.16 -2.22
CA PHE A 101 -12.08 -8.30 -0.79
C PHE A 101 -12.52 -9.69 -0.34
N GLU A 102 -11.65 -10.35 0.42
CA GLU A 102 -11.86 -11.73 0.85
C GLU A 102 -11.70 -11.89 2.37
N CYS A 103 -12.66 -12.54 3.00
CA CYS A 103 -12.58 -12.92 4.41
C CYS A 103 -11.83 -14.25 4.52
N ALA A 104 -10.51 -14.16 4.75
CA ALA A 104 -9.64 -15.33 4.83
C ALA A 104 -8.42 -15.05 5.73
N ASP A 105 -7.72 -16.12 6.13
CA ASP A 105 -6.40 -15.99 6.75
C ASP A 105 -5.39 -15.53 5.69
N GLY A 106 -4.79 -14.33 5.91
CA GLY A 106 -3.89 -13.72 4.93
C GLY A 106 -2.63 -14.56 4.64
N ILE A 107 -2.16 -15.37 5.61
CA ILE A 107 -1.00 -16.25 5.43
C ILE A 107 -1.36 -17.41 4.51
N ASP A 108 -2.49 -18.06 4.77
CA ASP A 108 -2.92 -19.21 3.99
C ASP A 108 -3.36 -18.78 2.59
N TRP A 109 -3.95 -17.59 2.47
CA TRP A 109 -4.25 -16.97 1.18
C TRP A 109 -2.96 -16.73 0.37
N LEU A 110 -1.91 -16.14 0.96
CA LEU A 110 -0.64 -15.92 0.29
C LEU A 110 0.04 -17.21 -0.17
N LYS A 111 -0.07 -18.30 0.59
CA LYS A 111 0.46 -19.63 0.18
C LYS A 111 -0.20 -20.19 -1.06
N SER A 112 -1.50 -19.92 -1.25
CA SER A 112 -2.27 -20.40 -2.40
C SER A 112 -2.22 -19.47 -3.61
N TRP A 113 -1.80 -18.23 -3.44
CA TRP A 113 -1.75 -17.23 -4.49
C TRP A 113 -0.45 -17.31 -5.31
N PRO A 114 -0.54 -17.49 -6.64
CA PRO A 114 0.63 -17.46 -7.52
C PRO A 114 0.98 -16.02 -7.93
N PRO A 115 1.95 -15.37 -7.28
CA PRO A 115 2.30 -13.99 -7.61
C PRO A 115 3.13 -13.88 -8.88
N GLY A 116 2.88 -12.81 -9.65
CA GLY A 116 3.77 -12.37 -10.72
C GLY A 116 4.88 -11.43 -10.21
N ARG A 117 5.97 -11.31 -10.97
CA ARG A 117 7.08 -10.38 -10.64
C ARG A 117 6.65 -8.90 -10.63
N GLY A 118 5.58 -8.56 -11.34
CA GLY A 118 5.00 -7.22 -11.40
C GLY A 118 3.97 -6.94 -10.31
N ASP A 119 3.72 -7.86 -9.40
CA ASP A 119 2.77 -7.71 -8.31
C ASP A 119 3.44 -7.12 -7.07
N LEU A 120 2.66 -6.41 -6.25
CA LEU A 120 3.12 -5.79 -5.01
C LEU A 120 2.27 -6.24 -3.83
N VAL A 121 2.91 -6.82 -2.83
CA VAL A 121 2.30 -7.14 -1.53
C VAL A 121 2.72 -6.08 -0.51
N TYR A 122 1.75 -5.44 0.13
CA TYR A 122 1.98 -4.63 1.31
C TYR A 122 1.43 -5.33 2.54
N CYS A 123 2.31 -5.74 3.43
CA CYS A 123 2.00 -6.50 4.63
C CYS A 123 2.14 -5.63 5.88
N ASP A 124 1.03 -5.41 6.59
CA ASP A 124 0.96 -4.66 7.85
C ASP A 124 0.29 -5.55 8.92
N PRO A 125 0.95 -6.64 9.35
CA PRO A 125 0.36 -7.60 10.28
C PRO A 125 0.23 -6.98 11.68
N PRO A 126 -0.59 -7.54 12.57
CA PRO A 126 -0.53 -7.23 13.99
C PRO A 126 0.90 -7.34 14.50
N TYR A 127 1.47 -6.23 15.01
CA TYR A 127 2.87 -6.20 15.40
C TYR A 127 3.15 -7.12 16.57
N GLU A 128 4.33 -7.71 16.58
CA GLU A 128 4.80 -8.62 17.61
C GLU A 128 4.67 -8.01 19.02
N LEU A 129 4.07 -8.74 19.95
CA LEU A 129 3.79 -8.25 21.31
C LEU A 129 5.07 -7.82 22.03
N SER A 130 6.19 -8.53 21.83
CA SER A 130 7.51 -8.22 22.41
C SER A 130 8.03 -6.84 21.99
N THR A 131 7.62 -6.32 20.82
CA THR A 131 8.03 -5.01 20.31
C THR A 131 7.07 -3.88 20.69
N ARG A 132 5.90 -4.20 21.28
CA ARG A 132 4.90 -3.18 21.70
C ARG A 132 5.24 -2.62 23.08
N ARG A 133 4.90 -1.33 23.30
CA ARG A 133 4.97 -0.73 24.65
C ARG A 133 3.94 -1.32 25.62
N SER A 134 2.82 -1.79 25.10
CA SER A 134 1.75 -2.42 25.88
C SER A 134 1.53 -3.82 25.34
N GLN A 135 1.58 -4.81 26.21
CA GLN A 135 1.29 -6.20 25.90
C GLN A 135 -0.20 -6.52 25.84
N ARG A 136 -1.07 -5.50 25.88
CA ARG A 136 -2.53 -5.70 25.75
C ARG A 136 -2.88 -6.11 24.33
N ARG A 137 -3.82 -7.03 24.22
CA ARG A 137 -4.45 -7.36 22.94
C ARG A 137 -5.14 -6.12 22.40
N MET A 138 -4.78 -5.72 21.17
CA MET A 138 -5.32 -4.54 20.48
C MET A 138 -6.20 -4.94 19.31
N TYR A 139 -5.99 -6.12 18.74
CA TYR A 139 -6.71 -6.63 17.59
C TYR A 139 -7.63 -7.78 18.00
N ARG A 140 -8.74 -7.94 17.28
CA ARG A 140 -9.65 -9.08 17.46
C ARG A 140 -8.91 -10.41 17.19
N TYR A 141 -8.04 -10.39 16.19
CA TYR A 141 -7.17 -11.50 15.80
C TYR A 141 -5.71 -11.03 15.94
N GLU A 142 -5.05 -11.50 16.97
CA GLU A 142 -3.63 -11.24 17.18
C GLU A 142 -2.79 -12.29 16.44
N LEU A 143 -1.59 -11.90 16.03
CA LEU A 143 -0.62 -12.79 15.41
C LEU A 143 0.43 -13.16 16.49
N ASP A 144 0.54 -14.44 16.83
CA ASP A 144 1.60 -14.93 17.73
C ASP A 144 2.95 -15.02 17.02
N ALA A 145 4.01 -15.31 17.81
CA ALA A 145 5.37 -15.35 17.30
C ALA A 145 5.58 -16.45 16.25
N ASP A 146 4.94 -17.62 16.43
CA ASP A 146 5.08 -18.76 15.51
C ASP A 146 4.40 -18.45 14.18
N ARG A 147 3.19 -17.91 14.22
CA ARG A 147 2.45 -17.50 13.02
C ARG A 147 3.17 -16.35 12.29
N LEU A 148 3.77 -15.40 13.03
CA LEU A 148 4.60 -14.37 12.43
C LEU A 148 5.82 -14.99 11.72
N GLY A 149 6.45 -16.00 12.32
CA GLY A 149 7.52 -16.76 11.69
C GLY A 149 7.09 -17.38 10.36
N VAL A 150 5.92 -18.05 10.34
CA VAL A 150 5.35 -18.64 9.12
C VAL A 150 5.05 -17.57 8.06
N LEU A 151 4.47 -16.42 8.46
CA LEU A 151 4.25 -15.30 7.56
C LEU A 151 5.54 -14.84 6.89
N LEU A 152 6.59 -14.63 7.68
CA LEU A 152 7.88 -14.17 7.17
C LEU A 152 8.53 -15.20 6.22
N ASP A 153 8.37 -16.51 6.47
CA ASP A 153 8.80 -17.56 5.53
C ASP A 153 8.06 -17.47 4.20
N VAL A 154 6.75 -17.29 4.23
CA VAL A 154 5.94 -17.12 3.02
C VAL A 154 6.40 -15.87 2.26
N LEU A 155 6.51 -14.71 2.92
CA LEU A 155 6.91 -13.45 2.28
C LEU A 155 8.31 -13.50 1.67
N LEU A 156 9.26 -14.18 2.31
CA LEU A 156 10.62 -14.38 1.80
C LEU A 156 10.66 -15.28 0.55
N GLY A 157 9.69 -16.18 0.39
CA GLY A 157 9.57 -17.08 -0.74
C GLY A 157 8.79 -16.51 -1.94
N LEU A 158 8.10 -15.36 -1.79
CA LEU A 158 7.31 -14.79 -2.89
C LEU A 158 8.18 -14.22 -4.00
N SER A 159 7.77 -14.45 -5.25
CA SER A 159 8.38 -13.81 -6.43
C SER A 159 7.92 -12.36 -6.66
N ALA A 160 6.94 -11.88 -5.89
CA ALA A 160 6.42 -10.53 -5.94
C ALA A 160 7.35 -9.51 -5.27
N MET A 161 7.11 -8.23 -5.55
CA MET A 161 7.62 -7.13 -4.73
C MET A 161 6.89 -7.12 -3.39
N VAL A 162 7.63 -7.08 -2.28
CA VAL A 162 7.05 -7.16 -0.94
C VAL A 162 7.50 -5.97 -0.09
N MET A 163 6.55 -5.39 0.61
CA MET A 163 6.76 -4.36 1.62
C MET A 163 6.15 -4.82 2.94
N VAL A 164 6.91 -4.71 4.03
CA VAL A 164 6.45 -5.10 5.39
C VAL A 164 6.61 -3.93 6.33
N SER A 165 5.53 -3.53 7.01
CA SER A 165 5.57 -2.56 8.11
C SER A 165 5.73 -3.25 9.46
N GLY A 166 6.50 -2.63 10.35
CA GLY A 166 6.66 -3.14 11.71
C GLY A 166 7.40 -2.20 12.63
N TYR A 167 7.52 -2.60 13.90
CA TYR A 167 8.40 -1.94 14.83
C TYR A 167 9.82 -2.50 14.72
N PRO A 168 10.86 -1.68 15.04
CA PRO A 168 12.21 -2.19 15.15
C PRO A 168 12.32 -3.22 16.29
N GLY A 169 13.25 -4.13 16.16
CA GLY A 169 13.40 -5.30 17.04
C GLY A 169 12.55 -6.49 16.59
N GLY A 170 12.67 -7.60 17.29
CA GLY A 170 11.90 -8.81 17.03
C GLY A 170 12.25 -9.54 15.73
N GLN A 171 11.37 -10.43 15.34
CA GLN A 171 11.60 -11.33 14.21
C GLN A 171 11.69 -10.60 12.85
N CYS A 172 10.89 -9.55 12.65
CA CYS A 172 10.91 -8.82 11.39
C CYS A 172 12.30 -8.23 11.10
N GLU A 173 12.90 -7.52 12.05
CA GLU A 173 14.23 -6.93 11.84
C GLU A 173 15.30 -7.99 11.60
N TYR A 174 15.26 -9.08 12.37
CA TYR A 174 16.24 -10.18 12.23
C TYR A 174 16.11 -10.88 10.87
N ARG A 175 14.91 -11.24 10.47
CA ARG A 175 14.67 -12.07 9.27
C ARG A 175 14.71 -11.28 7.97
N LEU A 176 14.33 -9.98 8.00
CA LEU A 176 14.32 -9.10 6.85
C LEU A 176 15.58 -8.23 6.74
N ARG A 177 16.65 -8.55 7.47
CA ARG A 177 17.91 -7.78 7.53
C ARG A 177 18.59 -7.53 6.20
N GLY A 178 18.34 -8.37 5.18
CA GLY A 178 18.83 -8.19 3.81
C GLY A 178 17.95 -7.28 2.94
N TRP A 179 16.80 -6.85 3.43
CA TRP A 179 15.88 -5.99 2.71
C TRP A 179 16.22 -4.52 2.94
N ARG A 180 15.89 -3.67 1.97
CA ARG A 180 15.98 -2.22 2.11
C ARG A 180 15.05 -1.74 3.22
N SER A 181 15.56 -1.00 4.19
CA SER A 181 14.77 -0.50 5.32
C SER A 181 14.60 1.01 5.26
N ILE A 182 13.37 1.48 5.50
CA ILE A 182 13.00 2.90 5.58
C ILE A 182 12.44 3.17 6.97
N TRP A 183 13.12 4.02 7.72
CA TRP A 183 12.76 4.39 9.07
C TRP A 183 11.91 5.66 9.07
N TYR A 184 10.84 5.69 9.87
CA TYR A 184 9.99 6.86 10.00
C TYR A 184 9.33 6.92 11.38
N ASP A 185 9.06 8.15 11.83
CA ASP A 185 8.39 8.37 13.10
C ASP A 185 6.89 8.51 12.88
N VAL A 186 6.11 7.86 13.75
CA VAL A 186 4.65 7.94 13.80
C VAL A 186 4.21 8.50 15.14
N THR A 187 3.13 9.28 15.13
CA THR A 187 2.51 9.74 16.38
C THR A 187 1.38 8.80 16.74
N THR A 188 1.56 8.08 17.85
CA THR A 188 0.53 7.20 18.41
C THR A 188 -0.15 7.87 19.61
N HIS A 189 -1.26 7.29 20.12
CA HIS A 189 -1.87 7.73 21.36
C HIS A 189 -0.92 7.66 22.58
N GLN A 190 0.11 6.83 22.50
CA GLN A 190 1.14 6.65 23.55
C GLN A 190 2.40 7.50 23.28
N GLY A 191 2.31 8.49 22.38
CA GLY A 191 3.42 9.36 21.99
C GLY A 191 4.12 8.93 20.69
N PRO A 192 5.22 9.61 20.34
CA PRO A 192 5.97 9.31 19.14
C PRO A 192 6.60 7.93 19.21
N ARG A 193 6.60 7.24 18.07
CA ARG A 193 7.19 5.92 17.91
C ARG A 193 7.84 5.78 16.56
N ARG A 194 8.94 5.03 16.51
CA ARG A 194 9.62 4.71 15.26
C ARG A 194 9.07 3.44 14.66
N GLU A 195 8.76 3.48 13.37
CA GLU A 195 8.38 2.32 12.55
C GLU A 195 9.42 2.11 11.44
N VAL A 196 9.45 0.89 10.92
CA VAL A 196 10.31 0.48 9.80
C VAL A 196 9.43 -0.11 8.70
N LEU A 197 9.74 0.25 7.47
CA LEU A 197 9.21 -0.37 6.27
C LEU A 197 10.35 -1.14 5.60
N TRP A 198 10.26 -2.46 5.54
CA TRP A 198 11.20 -3.31 4.82
C TRP A 198 10.68 -3.60 3.42
N CYS A 199 11.55 -3.52 2.41
CA CYS A 199 11.22 -3.77 1.01
C CYS A 199 12.23 -4.76 0.42
N ASN A 200 11.78 -5.82 -0.26
CA ASN A 200 12.64 -6.80 -0.93
C ASN A 200 13.20 -6.32 -2.28
N PHE A 201 12.96 -5.06 -2.62
CA PHE A 201 13.41 -4.43 -3.87
C PHE A 201 14.18 -3.13 -3.59
N PRO A 202 15.05 -2.68 -4.53
CA PRO A 202 15.81 -1.44 -4.39
C PRO A 202 14.91 -0.20 -4.36
N SER A 203 15.50 0.98 -4.13
CA SER A 203 14.74 2.24 -4.28
C SER A 203 14.19 2.36 -5.68
N PRO A 204 12.87 2.56 -5.84
CA PRO A 204 12.27 2.64 -7.17
C PRO A 204 12.75 3.88 -7.92
N VAL A 205 13.05 3.73 -9.19
CA VAL A 205 13.35 4.84 -10.12
C VAL A 205 12.08 5.41 -10.73
N GLU A 206 11.01 4.61 -10.79
CA GLU A 206 9.65 5.03 -11.17
C GLU A 206 8.68 4.69 -10.04
N LEU A 207 7.69 5.56 -9.81
CA LEU A 207 6.67 5.36 -8.78
C LEU A 207 5.33 5.01 -9.42
N HIS A 208 4.58 4.15 -8.74
CA HIS A 208 3.19 3.89 -9.09
C HIS A 208 2.32 5.15 -8.87
N ASP A 209 2.67 5.96 -7.86
CA ASP A 209 1.90 7.15 -7.48
C ASP A 209 2.83 8.30 -7.06
N TYR A 210 2.92 9.32 -7.88
CA TYR A 210 3.77 10.49 -7.64
C TYR A 210 3.16 11.54 -6.70
N ARG A 211 1.86 11.45 -6.36
CA ARG A 211 1.15 12.43 -5.50
C ARG A 211 1.79 12.61 -4.14
N TYR A 212 2.52 11.60 -3.67
CA TYR A 212 3.16 11.60 -2.35
C TYR A 212 4.69 11.66 -2.42
N LEU A 213 5.25 12.01 -3.56
CA LEU A 213 6.70 12.17 -3.74
C LEU A 213 7.25 13.24 -2.79
N GLY A 214 8.25 12.87 -1.96
CA GLY A 214 8.94 13.73 -1.02
C GLY A 214 9.02 13.14 0.41
N ARG A 215 10.14 13.39 1.07
CA ARG A 215 10.47 12.83 2.39
C ARG A 215 9.63 13.37 3.54
N GLY A 216 9.04 14.57 3.38
CA GLY A 216 8.25 15.22 4.42
C GLY A 216 7.19 16.15 3.84
N PHE A 217 6.34 16.73 4.71
CA PHE A 217 5.26 17.60 4.28
C PHE A 217 5.75 18.78 3.43
N ARG A 218 6.80 19.50 3.88
CA ARG A 218 7.33 20.67 3.17
C ARG A 218 7.86 20.32 1.78
N GLU A 219 8.52 19.17 1.64
CA GLU A 219 9.05 18.73 0.35
C GLU A 219 7.92 18.31 -0.59
N ARG A 220 6.95 17.55 -0.12
CA ARG A 220 5.75 17.19 -0.90
C ARG A 220 5.01 18.44 -1.41
N GLU A 221 4.82 19.45 -0.54
CA GLU A 221 4.19 20.72 -0.94
C GLU A 221 5.03 21.48 -2.00
N ARG A 222 6.34 21.49 -1.85
CA ARG A 222 7.24 22.10 -2.83
C ARG A 222 7.13 21.43 -4.20
N ILE A 223 7.12 20.08 -4.21
CA ILE A 223 7.00 19.30 -5.45
C ILE A 223 5.62 19.52 -6.09
N ARG A 224 4.55 19.43 -5.32
CA ARG A 224 3.17 19.69 -5.79
C ARG A 224 3.00 21.08 -6.40
N ARG A 225 3.58 22.12 -5.78
CA ARG A 225 3.57 23.48 -6.34
C ARG A 225 4.39 23.58 -7.63
N LYS A 226 5.48 22.84 -7.75
CA LYS A 226 6.26 22.75 -8.99
C LYS A 226 5.45 22.10 -10.09
N GLU A 227 4.82 20.95 -9.79
CA GLU A 227 3.93 20.23 -10.70
C GLU A 227 2.79 21.12 -11.21
N ALA A 228 2.04 21.78 -10.30
CA ALA A 228 0.94 22.66 -10.66
C ALA A 228 1.39 23.79 -11.59
N ARG A 229 2.57 24.41 -11.37
CA ARG A 229 3.12 25.41 -12.27
C ARG A 229 3.44 24.86 -13.66
N TRP A 230 3.95 23.63 -13.74
CA TRP A 230 4.21 23.01 -15.04
C TRP A 230 2.91 22.64 -15.76
N VAL A 231 1.91 22.11 -15.05
CA VAL A 231 0.59 21.85 -15.61
C VAL A 231 0.00 23.15 -16.20
N ALA A 232 0.02 24.25 -15.45
CA ALA A 232 -0.46 25.54 -15.94
C ALA A 232 0.28 26.03 -17.19
N ARG A 233 1.62 25.92 -17.22
CA ARG A 233 2.42 26.28 -18.41
C ARG A 233 2.09 25.41 -19.62
N LEU A 234 2.03 24.09 -19.45
CA LEU A 234 1.72 23.16 -20.51
C LEU A 234 0.29 23.37 -21.05
N SER A 235 -0.67 23.71 -20.16
CA SER A 235 -2.05 24.01 -20.55
C SER A 235 -2.19 25.29 -21.37
N ALA A 236 -1.29 26.25 -21.18
CA ALA A 236 -1.27 27.51 -21.93
C ALA A 236 -0.57 27.40 -23.28
N MET A 237 0.13 26.32 -23.57
CA MET A 237 0.82 26.08 -24.84
C MET A 237 -0.15 25.65 -25.94
N THR A 238 0.17 25.96 -27.18
CA THR A 238 -0.49 25.36 -28.34
C THR A 238 -0.24 23.85 -28.39
N VAL A 239 -1.05 23.13 -29.14
CA VAL A 239 -0.92 21.66 -29.27
C VAL A 239 0.47 21.27 -29.80
N LEU A 240 1.00 22.01 -30.77
CA LEU A 240 2.31 21.70 -31.37
C LEU A 240 3.47 21.99 -30.41
N GLU A 241 3.42 23.12 -29.68
CA GLU A 241 4.42 23.41 -28.66
C GLU A 241 4.45 22.35 -27.55
N ARG A 242 3.26 21.91 -27.09
CA ARG A 242 3.15 20.85 -26.09
C ARG A 242 3.75 19.55 -26.56
N ARG A 243 3.49 19.15 -27.82
CA ARG A 243 4.11 17.94 -28.42
C ARG A 243 5.61 18.07 -28.55
N ALA A 244 6.14 19.25 -28.86
CA ALA A 244 7.58 19.48 -28.88
C ALA A 244 8.21 19.31 -27.50
N VAL A 245 7.56 19.80 -26.43
CA VAL A 245 8.02 19.58 -25.04
C VAL A 245 7.95 18.10 -24.65
N GLU A 246 6.88 17.38 -25.02
CA GLU A 246 6.77 15.93 -24.81
C GLU A 246 7.92 15.18 -25.49
N SER A 247 8.26 15.52 -26.74
CA SER A 247 9.41 14.93 -27.46
C SER A 247 10.72 15.18 -26.73
N ALA A 248 10.96 16.40 -26.27
CA ALA A 248 12.17 16.73 -25.52
C ALA A 248 12.27 15.98 -24.18
N LEU A 249 11.15 15.76 -23.49
CA LEU A 249 11.12 14.96 -22.25
C LEU A 249 11.45 13.48 -22.52
N LEU A 250 10.97 12.91 -23.63
CA LEU A 250 11.31 11.56 -24.03
C LEU A 250 12.81 11.43 -24.34
N GLU A 251 13.41 12.39 -25.03
CA GLU A 251 14.87 12.41 -25.29
C GLU A 251 15.68 12.43 -23.98
N VAL A 252 15.28 13.24 -22.99
CA VAL A 252 15.95 13.28 -21.67
C VAL A 252 15.86 11.92 -21.00
N ARG A 253 14.69 11.31 -20.99
CA ARG A 253 14.45 9.99 -20.40
C ARG A 253 15.29 8.88 -21.07
N ASP A 254 15.42 8.91 -22.39
CA ASP A 254 16.22 7.93 -23.13
C ASP A 254 17.72 8.07 -22.82
N ARG A 255 18.22 9.30 -22.67
CA ARG A 255 19.60 9.57 -22.25
C ARG A 255 19.88 9.05 -20.83
N GLU A 256 18.95 9.25 -19.91
CA GLU A 256 19.05 8.75 -18.53
C GLU A 256 19.11 7.21 -18.51
N ARG A 257 18.27 6.53 -19.29
CA ARG A 257 18.25 5.07 -19.40
C ARG A 257 19.59 4.54 -19.94
N THR A 258 20.09 5.11 -21.03
CA THR A 258 21.37 4.72 -21.62
C THR A 258 22.54 4.92 -20.65
N SER A 259 22.48 6.00 -19.85
CA SER A 259 23.51 6.27 -18.83
C SER A 259 23.48 5.28 -17.66
N GLN A 260 22.31 4.77 -17.29
CA GLN A 260 22.16 3.75 -16.25
C GLN A 260 22.62 2.37 -16.72
N GLU A 261 22.31 1.99 -17.96
CA GLU A 261 22.76 0.74 -18.60
C GLU A 261 24.29 0.68 -18.76
N ALA A 262 24.96 1.83 -18.93
CA ALA A 262 26.41 1.91 -19.07
C ALA A 262 27.16 1.83 -17.71
N GLN A 263 26.46 1.95 -16.57
CA GLN A 263 27.03 1.93 -15.22
C GLN A 263 26.76 0.63 -14.46
N GLY A 264 25.94 -0.29 -15.00
CA GLY A 264 25.59 -1.58 -14.40
C GLY A 264 26.28 -2.73 -15.11
#